data_e8a478080feafe782f11e4729e4b6d61
#
_entry.id   e8a478080feafe782f11e4729e4b6d61
#
_cell.length_a   1.000
_cell.length_b   1.000
_cell.length_c   1.000
_cell.angle_alpha   90.00
_cell.angle_beta   90.00
_cell.angle_gamma   90.00
#
_symmetry.space_group_name_H-M   'P 1'
#
loop_
_entity.id
_entity.type
_entity.pdbx_description
1 polymer ?
#
loop_
_entity_poly.entity_id
_entity_poly.type
_entity_poly.pdbx_seq_one_letter_code
_entity_poly.pdbx_strand_id
1 'polypeptide(L)'
;MAFSFGFFNSKNLDRTYTAENFNDYLGSIICDGIQDNFGQCFKLSASKLKLTIGSGKAWIQGHYFISDTAYTYDLSRYVDESLPRYMAVGICCNTSENVRNVSFEILAGTPATNPAIPKFQNTDYKKYLTLCIIRLDAGTSELSITDYRENSNYCGYVRCILGKCKVTDMLSQLSEIQTQIKDYNITVGQLTTKINELTLKIDEMTGDVVSIGKCGQSVDFVLYSDGRLLLKGTGAT
;
A
#
# COMPACT_ATOMS: atom_id res chain seq x y z
N MET A 1 7.89 39.25 12.74
CA MET A 1 6.84 38.30 12.34
C MET A 1 6.32 38.75 10.99
N ALA A 2 6.47 37.96 9.95
CA ALA A 2 5.99 38.31 8.61
C ALA A 2 4.62 37.68 8.40
N PHE A 3 3.64 38.44 7.94
CA PHE A 3 2.33 37.94 7.55
C PHE A 3 2.27 37.91 6.02
N SER A 4 1.77 36.80 5.46
CA SER A 4 1.43 36.67 4.04
C SER A 4 -0.08 36.61 3.89
N PHE A 5 -0.64 37.39 2.97
CA PHE A 5 -2.07 37.40 2.64
C PHE A 5 -2.26 37.76 1.17
N GLY A 6 -3.37 37.36 0.57
CA GLY A 6 -3.55 37.58 -0.85
C GLY A 6 -5.00 37.62 -1.36
N PHE A 7 -5.14 37.79 -2.67
CA PHE A 7 -6.38 37.73 -3.44
C PHE A 7 -7.42 38.83 -3.11
N PHE A 8 -6.95 40.01 -2.73
CA PHE A 8 -7.77 41.20 -2.64
C PHE A 8 -7.78 41.96 -3.97
N ASN A 9 -8.89 42.57 -4.32
CA ASN A 9 -8.98 43.41 -5.53
C ASN A 9 -7.98 44.56 -5.45
N SER A 10 -7.24 44.77 -6.54
CA SER A 10 -6.37 45.95 -6.68
C SER A 10 -7.20 47.22 -6.83
N LYS A 11 -6.81 48.26 -6.12
CA LYS A 11 -7.30 49.62 -6.29
C LYS A 11 -6.15 50.51 -6.71
N ASN A 12 -6.25 51.08 -7.89
CA ASN A 12 -5.17 51.92 -8.47
C ASN A 12 -3.82 51.17 -8.62
N LEU A 13 -3.88 49.86 -8.96
CA LEU A 13 -2.68 49.01 -9.14
C LEU A 13 -1.82 48.84 -7.88
N ASP A 14 -2.42 48.99 -6.70
CA ASP A 14 -1.72 48.85 -5.41
C ASP A 14 -1.38 47.41 -5.03
N ARG A 15 -1.91 46.43 -5.77
CA ARG A 15 -1.70 45.00 -5.50
C ARG A 15 -1.34 44.25 -6.77
N THR A 16 -0.20 43.56 -6.70
CA THR A 16 0.26 42.60 -7.72
C THR A 16 0.51 41.26 -7.05
N TYR A 17 0.11 40.20 -7.71
CA TYR A 17 0.34 38.81 -7.23
C TYR A 17 1.35 38.14 -8.16
N THR A 18 2.33 37.50 -7.56
CA THR A 18 3.34 36.71 -8.26
C THR A 18 2.93 35.24 -8.34
N ALA A 19 3.63 34.46 -9.15
CA ALA A 19 3.48 33.00 -9.17
C ALA A 19 3.76 32.39 -7.78
N GLU A 20 4.66 33.01 -7.01
CA GLU A 20 5.01 32.59 -5.66
C GLU A 20 3.82 32.69 -4.70
N ASN A 21 3.08 33.82 -4.73
CA ASN A 21 1.85 33.96 -3.94
C ASN A 21 0.80 32.89 -4.28
N PHE A 22 0.73 32.50 -5.56
CA PHE A 22 -0.18 31.46 -5.99
C PHE A 22 0.28 30.08 -5.54
N ASN A 23 1.58 29.79 -5.61
CA ASN A 23 2.16 28.55 -5.13
C ASN A 23 2.02 28.41 -3.61
N ASP A 24 2.23 29.49 -2.84
CA ASP A 24 2.00 29.50 -1.39
C ASP A 24 0.54 29.17 -1.05
N TYR A 25 -0.40 29.76 -1.80
CA TYR A 25 -1.81 29.47 -1.64
C TYR A 25 -2.14 28.00 -1.95
N LEU A 26 -1.66 27.49 -3.09
CA LEU A 26 -1.87 26.08 -3.45
C LEU A 26 -1.18 25.14 -2.46
N GLY A 27 0.04 25.43 -2.04
CA GLY A 27 0.79 24.65 -1.06
C GLY A 27 0.14 24.63 0.34
N SER A 28 -0.67 25.64 0.66
CA SER A 28 -1.47 25.64 1.89
C SER A 28 -2.69 24.69 1.84
N ILE A 29 -3.11 24.30 0.64
CA ILE A 29 -4.31 23.48 0.39
C ILE A 29 -3.94 22.06 -0.04
N ILE A 30 -2.89 21.90 -0.84
CA ILE A 30 -2.43 20.66 -1.43
C ILE A 30 -1.11 20.26 -0.78
N CYS A 31 -1.07 19.12 -0.12
CA CYS A 31 0.17 18.59 0.46
C CYS A 31 1.10 18.05 -0.63
N ASP A 32 2.41 18.08 -0.35
CA ASP A 32 3.42 17.46 -1.20
C ASP A 32 3.17 15.96 -1.37
N GLY A 33 3.45 15.45 -2.58
CA GLY A 33 3.29 14.03 -2.89
C GLY A 33 2.99 13.78 -4.36
N ILE A 34 2.77 12.52 -4.69
CA ILE A 34 2.33 12.07 -6.02
C ILE A 34 0.83 11.83 -6.05
N GLN A 35 0.22 11.91 -7.24
CA GLN A 35 -1.20 11.60 -7.39
C GLN A 35 -1.47 10.14 -7.05
N ASP A 36 -2.47 9.88 -6.20
CA ASP A 36 -2.97 8.52 -6.02
C ASP A 36 -3.70 8.07 -7.28
N ASN A 37 -3.20 7.02 -7.90
CA ASN A 37 -3.78 6.37 -9.07
C ASN A 37 -3.59 4.85 -8.96
N PHE A 38 -4.00 4.28 -7.81
CA PHE A 38 -3.89 2.83 -7.53
C PHE A 38 -2.49 2.28 -7.84
N GLY A 39 -1.45 3.01 -7.41
CA GLY A 39 -0.05 2.64 -7.60
C GLY A 39 0.50 2.79 -9.02
N GLN A 40 -0.28 3.34 -9.97
CA GLN A 40 0.18 3.52 -11.36
C GLN A 40 0.97 4.82 -11.58
N CYS A 41 0.77 5.85 -10.73
CA CYS A 41 1.49 7.12 -10.83
C CYS A 41 2.98 6.91 -10.62
N PHE A 42 3.79 7.31 -11.59
CA PHE A 42 5.25 7.10 -11.62
C PHE A 42 5.64 5.64 -11.35
N LYS A 43 4.87 4.68 -11.90
CA LYS A 43 5.13 3.25 -11.71
C LYS A 43 6.56 2.91 -12.07
N LEU A 44 7.25 2.25 -11.15
CA LEU A 44 8.62 1.85 -11.29
C LEU A 44 8.71 0.47 -11.93
N SER A 45 9.58 0.32 -12.91
CA SER A 45 9.92 -0.98 -13.50
C SER A 45 11.40 -1.02 -13.86
N ALA A 46 11.95 -2.22 -13.82
CA ALA A 46 13.34 -2.46 -14.20
C ALA A 46 13.43 -3.47 -15.35
N SER A 47 14.35 -3.24 -16.24
CA SER A 47 14.76 -4.23 -17.24
C SER A 47 16.29 -4.19 -17.34
N LYS A 48 16.93 -5.22 -16.83
CA LYS A 48 18.38 -5.22 -16.61
C LYS A 48 18.79 -3.99 -15.79
N LEU A 49 19.74 -3.20 -16.27
CA LEU A 49 20.25 -1.97 -15.62
C LEU A 49 19.47 -0.70 -16.03
N LYS A 50 18.30 -0.85 -16.63
CA LYS A 50 17.44 0.29 -17.00
C LYS A 50 16.28 0.42 -16.01
N LEU A 51 16.19 1.58 -15.36
CA LEU A 51 15.04 1.98 -14.56
C LEU A 51 14.09 2.75 -15.45
N THR A 52 12.83 2.33 -15.49
CA THR A 52 11.75 3.09 -16.12
C THR A 52 10.80 3.61 -15.08
N ILE A 53 10.55 4.92 -15.11
CA ILE A 53 9.57 5.63 -14.30
C ILE A 53 8.39 5.95 -15.22
N GLY A 54 7.22 5.43 -14.92
CA GLY A 54 6.00 5.65 -15.70
C GLY A 54 5.52 7.10 -15.68
N SER A 55 4.46 7.38 -16.44
CA SER A 55 3.76 8.66 -16.39
C SER A 55 3.17 8.94 -15.01
N GLY A 56 2.96 10.21 -14.68
CA GLY A 56 2.39 10.57 -13.39
C GLY A 56 2.32 12.08 -13.15
N LYS A 57 1.80 12.43 -11.97
CA LYS A 57 1.67 13.81 -11.50
C LYS A 57 2.14 13.91 -10.06
N ALA A 58 2.79 15.03 -9.74
CA ALA A 58 3.24 15.35 -8.38
C ALA A 58 2.98 16.82 -8.05
N TRP A 59 2.93 17.11 -6.77
CA TRP A 59 2.93 18.47 -6.20
C TRP A 59 4.03 18.58 -5.18
N ILE A 60 4.79 19.65 -5.25
CA ILE A 60 5.90 19.96 -4.35
C ILE A 60 5.88 21.46 -4.08
N GLN A 61 5.59 21.87 -2.86
CA GLN A 61 5.49 23.28 -2.44
C GLN A 61 4.61 24.14 -3.37
N GLY A 62 3.41 23.65 -3.67
CA GLY A 62 2.47 24.34 -4.55
C GLY A 62 2.81 24.27 -6.05
N HIS A 63 4.01 23.82 -6.42
CA HIS A 63 4.37 23.56 -7.81
C HIS A 63 3.86 22.20 -8.26
N TYR A 64 3.38 22.10 -9.49
CA TYR A 64 2.97 20.82 -10.09
C TYR A 64 4.05 20.29 -11.02
N PHE A 65 4.08 18.98 -11.15
CA PHE A 65 4.89 18.25 -12.12
C PHE A 65 4.04 17.19 -12.81
N ILE A 66 4.03 17.19 -14.15
CA ILE A 66 3.30 16.23 -14.97
C ILE A 66 4.27 15.61 -15.95
N SER A 67 4.34 14.28 -15.97
CA SER A 67 5.02 13.50 -17.00
C SER A 67 3.99 12.61 -17.71
N ASP A 68 3.69 12.92 -18.96
CA ASP A 68 2.71 12.19 -19.74
C ASP A 68 3.28 10.89 -20.35
N THR A 69 4.60 10.78 -20.37
CA THR A 69 5.34 9.64 -20.90
C THR A 69 6.24 9.02 -19.85
N ALA A 70 6.58 7.76 -20.04
CA ALA A 70 7.58 7.10 -19.19
C ALA A 70 8.98 7.64 -19.49
N TYR A 71 9.79 7.75 -18.45
CA TYR A 71 11.19 8.15 -18.54
C TYR A 71 12.11 7.01 -18.13
N THR A 72 13.14 6.73 -18.92
CA THR A 72 14.04 5.60 -18.67
C THR A 72 15.47 6.09 -18.42
N TYR A 73 16.04 5.65 -17.31
CA TYR A 73 17.45 5.84 -16.97
C TYR A 73 18.25 4.58 -17.22
N ASP A 74 19.36 4.69 -17.93
CA ASP A 74 20.38 3.66 -18.01
C ASP A 74 21.38 3.83 -16.87
N LEU A 75 21.40 2.88 -15.95
CA LEU A 75 22.23 2.91 -14.74
C LEU A 75 23.50 2.07 -14.85
N SER A 76 23.80 1.51 -16.02
CA SER A 76 24.97 0.65 -16.25
C SER A 76 26.29 1.31 -15.85
N ARG A 77 26.42 2.62 -16.07
CA ARG A 77 27.60 3.41 -15.68
C ARG A 77 27.86 3.50 -14.17
N TYR A 78 26.86 3.13 -13.36
CA TYR A 78 26.96 3.18 -11.90
C TYR A 78 27.31 1.83 -11.28
N VAL A 79 27.33 0.75 -12.06
CA VAL A 79 27.76 -0.57 -11.58
C VAL A 79 29.27 -0.54 -11.34
N ASP A 80 29.67 -0.99 -10.16
CA ASP A 80 31.05 -1.23 -9.80
C ASP A 80 31.29 -2.74 -9.81
N GLU A 81 32.41 -3.19 -10.34
CA GLU A 81 32.71 -4.61 -10.48
C GLU A 81 32.99 -5.31 -9.14
N SER A 82 33.43 -4.54 -8.13
CA SER A 82 33.92 -5.08 -6.87
C SER A 82 33.10 -4.74 -5.66
N LEU A 83 32.36 -3.61 -5.69
CA LEU A 83 31.67 -3.05 -4.52
C LEU A 83 30.21 -2.71 -4.82
N PRO A 84 29.28 -3.03 -3.93
CA PRO A 84 27.89 -2.61 -4.04
C PRO A 84 27.71 -1.12 -3.74
N ARG A 85 26.64 -0.53 -4.26
CA ARG A 85 26.19 0.83 -3.90
C ARG A 85 24.70 0.95 -3.84
N TYR A 86 24.24 2.00 -3.17
CA TYR A 86 22.85 2.46 -3.26
C TYR A 86 22.74 3.75 -4.09
N MET A 87 21.56 3.93 -4.67
CA MET A 87 21.20 5.14 -5.39
C MET A 87 19.80 5.57 -4.94
N ALA A 88 19.57 6.86 -4.78
CA ALA A 88 18.23 7.42 -4.57
C ALA A 88 17.72 8.03 -5.88
N VAL A 89 16.46 7.80 -6.18
CA VAL A 89 15.76 8.40 -7.33
C VAL A 89 14.57 9.17 -6.82
N GLY A 90 14.41 10.41 -7.25
CA GLY A 90 13.36 11.28 -6.78
C GLY A 90 12.96 12.36 -7.77
N ILE A 91 11.94 13.12 -7.39
CA ILE A 91 11.50 14.34 -8.07
C ILE A 91 12.06 15.51 -7.27
N CYS A 92 12.75 16.40 -7.94
CA CYS A 92 13.31 17.65 -7.38
C CYS A 92 12.52 18.85 -7.88
N CYS A 93 11.96 19.63 -6.98
CA CYS A 93 11.52 21.00 -7.25
C CYS A 93 12.66 21.94 -6.93
N ASN A 94 13.18 22.62 -7.95
CA ASN A 94 14.27 23.58 -7.82
C ASN A 94 13.78 25.00 -8.15
N THR A 95 13.64 25.82 -7.12
CA THR A 95 13.13 27.20 -7.22
C THR A 95 14.23 28.25 -7.38
N SER A 96 15.52 27.83 -7.46
CA SER A 96 16.61 28.80 -7.66
C SER A 96 16.41 29.62 -8.95
N GLU A 97 16.80 30.89 -8.94
CA GLU A 97 16.58 31.83 -10.05
C GLU A 97 17.07 31.33 -11.42
N ASN A 98 18.15 30.55 -11.43
CA ASN A 98 18.76 30.05 -12.66
C ASN A 98 18.15 28.75 -13.19
N VAL A 99 17.32 28.03 -12.40
CA VAL A 99 16.80 26.71 -12.77
C VAL A 99 15.30 26.73 -12.90
N ARG A 100 14.56 27.04 -11.83
CA ARG A 100 13.07 27.15 -11.79
C ARG A 100 12.36 26.04 -12.57
N ASN A 101 12.60 24.79 -12.16
CA ASN A 101 11.94 23.63 -12.76
C ASN A 101 11.68 22.52 -11.75
N VAL A 102 10.88 21.53 -12.18
CA VAL A 102 10.72 20.26 -11.49
C VAL A 102 11.18 19.15 -12.42
N SER A 103 12.05 18.26 -11.92
CA SER A 103 12.64 17.18 -12.74
C SER A 103 12.91 15.93 -11.91
N PHE A 104 13.10 14.80 -12.57
CA PHE A 104 13.66 13.63 -11.92
C PHE A 104 15.15 13.84 -11.66
N GLU A 105 15.62 13.48 -10.48
CA GLU A 105 17.04 13.48 -10.12
C GLU A 105 17.46 12.10 -9.59
N ILE A 106 18.72 11.77 -9.81
CA ILE A 106 19.38 10.56 -9.29
C ILE A 106 20.55 11.00 -8.41
N LEU A 107 20.59 10.47 -7.19
CA LEU A 107 21.70 10.63 -6.27
C LEU A 107 22.42 9.30 -6.10
N ALA A 108 23.62 9.18 -6.62
CA ALA A 108 24.43 7.99 -6.50
C ALA A 108 25.22 8.02 -5.18
N GLY A 109 25.14 6.93 -4.42
CA GLY A 109 26.00 6.71 -3.25
C GLY A 109 27.38 6.24 -3.64
N THR A 110 28.34 6.28 -2.72
CA THR A 110 29.69 5.78 -2.89
C THR A 110 29.70 4.25 -2.79
N PRO A 111 30.40 3.53 -3.71
CA PRO A 111 30.59 2.09 -3.60
C PRO A 111 31.37 1.77 -2.33
N ALA A 112 30.94 0.77 -1.59
CA ALA A 112 31.62 0.30 -0.37
C ALA A 112 31.16 -1.12 -0.04
N THR A 113 31.93 -1.84 0.78
CA THR A 113 31.51 -3.16 1.30
C THR A 113 30.16 -3.09 2.04
N ASN A 114 29.96 -2.02 2.82
CA ASN A 114 28.68 -1.68 3.46
C ASN A 114 28.24 -0.28 3.00
N PRO A 115 27.62 -0.15 1.82
CA PRO A 115 27.30 1.15 1.27
C PRO A 115 26.21 1.85 2.08
N ALA A 116 26.37 3.15 2.31
CA ALA A 116 25.34 3.98 2.89
C ALA A 116 24.24 4.31 1.87
N ILE A 117 22.99 4.36 2.33
CA ILE A 117 21.86 4.80 1.51
C ILE A 117 21.95 6.32 1.35
N PRO A 118 22.09 6.83 0.11
CA PRO A 118 22.12 8.26 -0.15
C PRO A 118 20.75 8.87 0.14
N LYS A 119 20.74 10.07 0.73
CA LYS A 119 19.51 10.81 1.04
C LYS A 119 19.57 12.18 0.39
N PHE A 120 18.54 12.52 -0.35
CA PHE A 120 18.36 13.88 -0.83
C PHE A 120 18.26 14.85 0.35
N GLN A 121 18.92 15.98 0.22
CA GLN A 121 18.93 17.05 1.22
C GLN A 121 18.06 18.20 0.73
N ASN A 122 16.99 18.47 1.48
CA ASN A 122 16.19 19.67 1.24
C ASN A 122 16.99 20.92 1.61
N THR A 123 16.89 21.93 0.77
CA THR A 123 17.48 23.26 0.98
C THR A 123 16.39 24.31 0.83
N ASP A 124 16.75 25.60 0.97
CA ASP A 124 15.80 26.69 0.75
C ASP A 124 15.25 26.71 -0.69
N TYR A 125 16.05 26.24 -1.66
CA TYR A 125 15.71 26.26 -3.09
C TYR A 125 15.39 24.89 -3.68
N LYS A 126 15.68 23.79 -2.99
CA LYS A 126 15.44 22.43 -3.49
C LYS A 126 14.64 21.62 -2.51
N LYS A 127 13.57 21.03 -2.99
CA LYS A 127 12.75 20.06 -2.26
C LYS A 127 12.59 18.78 -3.08
N TYR A 128 12.55 17.66 -2.37
CA TYR A 128 12.57 16.34 -2.99
C TYR A 128 11.44 15.45 -2.52
N LEU A 129 10.90 14.68 -3.46
CA LEU A 129 10.11 13.47 -3.20
C LEU A 129 10.93 12.27 -3.64
N THR A 130 11.31 11.41 -2.72
CA THR A 130 12.09 10.19 -3.05
C THR A 130 11.14 9.10 -3.52
N LEU A 131 11.25 8.69 -4.78
CA LEU A 131 10.40 7.64 -5.37
C LEU A 131 10.88 6.24 -5.00
N CYS A 132 12.19 6.01 -5.07
CA CYS A 132 12.78 4.72 -4.75
C CYS A 132 14.25 4.82 -4.34
N ILE A 133 14.71 3.74 -3.70
CA ILE A 133 16.12 3.43 -3.52
C ILE A 133 16.45 2.21 -4.36
N ILE A 134 17.56 2.27 -5.07
CA ILE A 134 18.06 1.19 -5.90
C ILE A 134 19.35 0.68 -5.28
N ARG A 135 19.48 -0.63 -5.14
CA ARG A 135 20.73 -1.30 -4.82
C ARG A 135 21.32 -1.89 -6.09
N LEU A 136 22.59 -1.60 -6.30
CA LEU A 136 23.44 -2.22 -7.31
C LEU A 136 24.49 -3.06 -6.57
N ASP A 137 24.41 -4.38 -6.72
CA ASP A 137 25.44 -5.27 -6.21
C ASP A 137 26.67 -5.24 -7.12
N ALA A 138 27.82 -5.72 -6.63
CA ALA A 138 29.04 -5.76 -7.43
C ALA A 138 28.84 -6.61 -8.70
N GLY A 139 29.22 -6.07 -9.85
CA GLY A 139 29.13 -6.75 -11.14
C GLY A 139 27.72 -7.14 -11.57
N THR A 140 26.69 -6.56 -10.97
CA THR A 140 25.27 -6.93 -11.27
C THR A 140 24.85 -6.54 -12.68
N SER A 141 23.96 -7.32 -13.26
CA SER A 141 23.24 -7.00 -14.50
C SER A 141 21.78 -6.59 -14.27
N GLU A 142 21.35 -6.53 -13.00
CA GLU A 142 19.95 -6.25 -12.62
C GLU A 142 19.85 -5.20 -11.52
N LEU A 143 18.71 -4.54 -11.42
CA LEU A 143 18.38 -3.54 -10.40
C LEU A 143 17.56 -4.18 -9.28
N SER A 144 17.94 -3.94 -8.02
CA SER A 144 17.07 -4.18 -6.87
C SER A 144 16.44 -2.88 -6.43
N ILE A 145 15.10 -2.73 -6.60
CA ILE A 145 14.35 -1.50 -6.36
C ILE A 145 13.55 -1.65 -5.07
N THR A 146 13.71 -0.69 -4.15
CA THR A 146 12.82 -0.50 -3.00
C THR A 146 11.96 0.72 -3.28
N ASP A 147 10.66 0.50 -3.43
CA ASP A 147 9.67 1.53 -3.76
C ASP A 147 9.26 2.31 -2.51
N TYR A 148 9.35 3.64 -2.56
CA TYR A 148 8.97 4.56 -1.49
C TYR A 148 7.83 5.51 -1.87
N ARG A 149 7.18 5.32 -3.02
CA ARG A 149 6.12 6.20 -3.50
C ARG A 149 4.95 6.33 -2.52
N GLU A 150 4.59 5.25 -1.83
CA GLU A 150 3.50 5.23 -0.85
C GLU A 150 3.92 5.69 0.55
N ASN A 151 5.22 5.78 0.81
CA ASN A 151 5.74 6.12 2.12
C ASN A 151 5.76 7.65 2.31
N SER A 152 4.91 8.16 3.20
CA SER A 152 4.77 9.60 3.48
C SER A 152 6.02 10.27 4.05
N ASN A 153 7.01 9.51 4.55
CA ASN A 153 8.28 10.07 5.01
C ASN A 153 9.25 10.36 3.85
N TYR A 154 8.98 9.84 2.67
CA TYR A 154 9.84 9.95 1.49
C TYR A 154 9.15 10.61 0.30
N CYS A 155 7.93 10.22 0.01
CA CYS A 155 7.12 10.69 -1.10
C CYS A 155 5.67 10.90 -0.64
N GLY A 156 4.90 9.81 -0.56
CA GLY A 156 3.49 9.83 -0.17
C GLY A 156 2.56 10.28 -1.30
N TYR A 157 1.28 10.15 -1.03
CA TYR A 157 0.22 10.60 -1.92
C TYR A 157 -0.23 12.02 -1.58
N VAL A 158 -0.54 12.78 -2.63
CA VAL A 158 -1.15 14.12 -2.51
C VAL A 158 -2.45 14.04 -1.72
N ARG A 159 -2.57 14.91 -0.73
CA ARG A 159 -3.80 15.12 0.04
C ARG A 159 -4.22 16.58 -0.09
N CYS A 160 -5.52 16.80 -0.26
CA CYS A 160 -6.10 18.13 -0.28
C CYS A 160 -6.86 18.39 1.02
N ILE A 161 -6.57 19.50 1.69
CA ILE A 161 -7.19 19.87 2.97
C ILE A 161 -8.66 20.31 2.79
N LEU A 162 -9.06 20.67 1.57
CA LEU A 162 -10.44 21.10 1.26
C LEU A 162 -11.46 19.96 1.29
N GLY A 163 -11.02 18.71 1.30
CA GLY A 163 -11.91 17.57 1.49
C GLY A 163 -12.42 17.52 2.94
N LYS A 164 -13.74 17.55 3.13
CA LYS A 164 -14.39 17.29 4.43
C LYS A 164 -14.20 15.85 4.93
N CYS A 165 -13.20 15.12 4.42
CA CYS A 165 -12.89 13.80 4.92
C CYS A 165 -12.25 13.99 6.30
N LYS A 166 -13.09 13.98 7.32
CA LYS A 166 -12.60 13.92 8.69
C LYS A 166 -11.89 12.58 8.84
N VAL A 167 -10.57 12.62 8.85
CA VAL A 167 -9.73 11.42 9.12
C VAL A 167 -10.19 10.73 10.40
N THR A 168 -10.68 11.51 11.39
CA THR A 168 -11.32 11.01 12.61
C THR A 168 -12.55 10.15 12.32
N ASP A 169 -13.39 10.51 11.35
CA ASP A 169 -14.60 9.75 11.02
C ASP A 169 -14.25 8.45 10.29
N MET A 170 -13.23 8.47 9.44
CA MET A 170 -12.71 7.25 8.81
C MET A 170 -12.02 6.32 9.82
N LEU A 171 -11.26 6.87 10.74
CA LEU A 171 -10.62 6.08 11.82
C LEU A 171 -11.66 5.46 12.75
N SER A 172 -12.76 6.18 13.07
CA SER A 172 -13.85 5.62 13.88
C SER A 172 -14.56 4.49 13.15
N GLN A 173 -14.86 4.64 11.84
CA GLN A 173 -15.46 3.60 11.01
C GLN A 173 -14.55 2.37 10.89
N LEU A 174 -13.24 2.55 10.69
CA LEU A 174 -12.26 1.46 10.69
C LEU A 174 -12.22 0.71 12.01
N SER A 175 -12.25 1.44 13.13
CA SER A 175 -12.29 0.84 14.47
C SER A 175 -13.57 0.03 14.70
N GLU A 176 -14.70 0.54 14.21
CA GLU A 176 -15.99 -0.14 14.28
C GLU A 176 -16.01 -1.43 13.44
N ILE A 177 -15.50 -1.37 12.20
CA ILE A 177 -15.34 -2.54 11.33
C ILE A 177 -14.40 -3.57 11.96
N GLN A 178 -13.28 -3.15 12.55
CA GLN A 178 -12.37 -4.06 13.25
C GLN A 178 -13.05 -4.76 14.43
N THR A 179 -13.89 -4.05 15.18
CA THR A 179 -14.67 -4.64 16.28
C THR A 179 -15.67 -5.66 15.75
N GLN A 180 -16.41 -5.33 14.69
CA GLN A 180 -17.36 -6.27 14.06
C GLN A 180 -16.66 -7.53 13.54
N ILE A 181 -15.51 -7.42 12.89
CA ILE A 181 -14.71 -8.57 12.43
C ILE A 181 -14.31 -9.46 13.62
N LYS A 182 -13.93 -8.84 14.74
CA LYS A 182 -13.55 -9.58 15.95
C LYS A 182 -14.73 -10.35 16.53
N ASP A 183 -15.91 -9.73 16.55
CA ASP A 183 -17.14 -10.36 17.04
C ASP A 183 -17.60 -11.51 16.11
N TYR A 184 -17.49 -11.33 14.80
CA TYR A 184 -17.74 -12.41 13.83
C TYR A 184 -16.80 -13.58 14.01
N ASN A 185 -15.51 -13.36 14.24
CA ASN A 185 -14.53 -14.42 14.46
C ASN A 185 -14.81 -15.20 15.74
N ILE A 186 -15.27 -14.52 16.81
CA ILE A 186 -15.71 -15.18 18.05
C ILE A 186 -16.93 -16.07 17.77
N THR A 187 -17.92 -15.57 17.04
CA THR A 187 -19.13 -16.32 16.68
C THR A 187 -18.81 -17.53 15.83
N VAL A 188 -17.94 -17.41 14.83
CA VAL A 188 -17.48 -18.54 13.99
C VAL A 188 -16.77 -19.59 14.86
N GLY A 189 -15.94 -19.19 15.81
CA GLY A 189 -15.29 -20.09 16.75
C GLY A 189 -16.30 -20.90 17.60
N GLN A 190 -17.32 -20.22 18.11
CA GLN A 190 -18.39 -20.86 18.90
C GLN A 190 -19.21 -21.86 18.07
N LEU A 191 -19.53 -21.50 16.81
CA LEU A 191 -20.22 -22.40 15.88
C LEU A 191 -19.38 -23.64 15.54
N THR A 192 -18.09 -23.46 15.30
CA THR A 192 -17.16 -24.57 15.04
C THR A 192 -17.10 -25.52 16.23
N THR A 193 -17.01 -24.99 17.45
CA THR A 193 -17.04 -25.80 18.67
C THR A 193 -18.35 -26.62 18.75
N LYS A 194 -19.49 -25.96 18.49
CA LYS A 194 -20.80 -26.61 18.52
C LYS A 194 -20.96 -27.72 17.46
N ILE A 195 -20.44 -27.46 16.26
CA ILE A 195 -20.42 -28.47 15.19
C ILE A 195 -19.59 -29.67 15.62
N ASN A 196 -18.41 -29.48 16.19
CA ASN A 196 -17.56 -30.56 16.66
C ASN A 196 -18.24 -31.37 17.78
N GLU A 197 -18.90 -30.70 18.74
CA GLU A 197 -19.69 -31.38 19.79
C GLU A 197 -20.83 -32.21 19.20
N LEU A 198 -21.54 -31.70 18.19
CA LEU A 198 -22.62 -32.43 17.52
C LEU A 198 -22.08 -33.61 16.71
N THR A 199 -20.94 -33.42 16.04
CA THR A 199 -20.29 -34.51 15.28
C THR A 199 -19.90 -35.64 16.21
N LEU A 200 -19.28 -35.35 17.36
CA LEU A 200 -18.95 -36.38 18.35
C LEU A 200 -20.20 -37.12 18.85
N LYS A 201 -21.31 -36.40 19.10
CA LYS A 201 -22.57 -37.04 19.50
C LYS A 201 -23.17 -37.92 18.41
N ILE A 202 -23.05 -37.53 17.14
CA ILE A 202 -23.47 -38.32 16.00
C ILE A 202 -22.61 -39.59 15.91
N ASP A 203 -21.28 -39.48 16.05
CA ASP A 203 -20.37 -40.63 16.06
C ASP A 203 -20.66 -41.61 17.22
N GLU A 204 -21.00 -41.06 18.40
CA GLU A 204 -21.45 -41.87 19.54
C GLU A 204 -22.79 -42.56 19.28
N MET A 205 -23.66 -41.95 18.47
CA MET A 205 -24.99 -42.50 18.14
C MET A 205 -24.99 -43.42 16.94
N THR A 206 -24.06 -43.24 15.99
CA THR A 206 -23.87 -44.03 14.80
C THR A 206 -22.67 -44.95 14.97
N GLY A 207 -22.79 -45.93 15.86
CA GLY A 207 -21.87 -47.05 15.83
C GLY A 207 -21.92 -47.70 14.43
N ASP A 208 -20.78 -48.21 13.94
CA ASP A 208 -20.72 -48.86 12.64
C ASP A 208 -21.78 -49.94 12.56
N VAL A 209 -22.56 -49.95 11.49
CA VAL A 209 -23.55 -50.99 11.25
C VAL A 209 -22.82 -52.30 10.93
N VAL A 210 -22.94 -53.25 11.82
CA VAL A 210 -22.30 -54.57 11.69
C VAL A 210 -23.17 -55.51 10.87
N SER A 211 -24.48 -55.40 11.04
CA SER A 211 -25.41 -56.27 10.35
C SER A 211 -26.78 -55.62 10.17
N ILE A 212 -27.40 -55.89 9.03
CA ILE A 212 -28.79 -55.51 8.73
C ILE A 212 -29.50 -56.76 8.26
N GLY A 213 -30.72 -57.00 8.76
CA GLY A 213 -31.48 -58.14 8.36
C GLY A 213 -32.95 -58.01 8.70
N LYS A 214 -33.70 -59.08 8.47
CA LYS A 214 -35.10 -59.19 8.83
C LYS A 214 -35.29 -60.14 10.00
N CYS A 215 -36.11 -59.75 10.95
CA CYS A 215 -36.55 -60.54 12.06
C CYS A 215 -38.07 -60.79 11.90
N GLY A 216 -38.43 -61.81 11.10
CA GLY A 216 -39.81 -62.07 10.71
C GLY A 216 -40.24 -61.33 9.42
N GLN A 217 -41.57 -61.33 9.15
CA GLN A 217 -42.10 -60.82 7.88
C GLN A 217 -42.18 -59.28 7.81
N SER A 218 -42.16 -58.56 8.96
CA SER A 218 -42.47 -57.11 9.03
C SER A 218 -41.52 -56.33 9.91
N VAL A 219 -40.44 -56.96 10.42
CA VAL A 219 -39.48 -56.26 11.30
C VAL A 219 -38.07 -56.32 10.71
N ASP A 220 -37.49 -55.16 10.46
CA ASP A 220 -36.09 -55.06 10.10
C ASP A 220 -35.25 -54.81 11.35
N PHE A 221 -34.03 -55.34 11.39
CA PHE A 221 -33.08 -55.02 12.45
C PHE A 221 -31.80 -54.40 11.91
N VAL A 222 -31.20 -53.56 12.71
CA VAL A 222 -29.85 -53.00 12.49
C VAL A 222 -29.05 -53.26 13.77
N LEU A 223 -27.96 -53.99 13.65
CA LEU A 223 -27.01 -54.21 14.74
C LEU A 223 -25.82 -53.32 14.54
N TYR A 224 -25.47 -52.57 15.57
CA TYR A 224 -24.32 -51.66 15.59
C TYR A 224 -23.11 -52.30 16.29
N SER A 225 -21.90 -51.86 15.96
CA SER A 225 -20.63 -52.35 16.53
C SER A 225 -20.52 -52.17 18.05
N ASP A 226 -21.28 -51.24 18.63
CA ASP A 226 -21.37 -51.01 20.07
C ASP A 226 -22.37 -51.90 20.79
N GLY A 227 -22.97 -52.87 20.09
CA GLY A 227 -23.94 -53.83 20.62
C GLY A 227 -25.38 -53.34 20.63
N ARG A 228 -25.67 -52.13 20.18
CA ARG A 228 -27.06 -51.64 20.03
C ARG A 228 -27.80 -52.40 18.93
N LEU A 229 -29.02 -52.79 19.21
CA LEU A 229 -29.91 -53.39 18.24
C LEU A 229 -31.14 -52.51 18.03
N LEU A 230 -31.29 -51.99 16.82
CA LEU A 230 -32.47 -51.21 16.42
C LEU A 230 -33.43 -52.13 15.68
N LEU A 231 -34.66 -52.23 16.18
CA LEU A 231 -35.75 -52.92 15.51
C LEU A 231 -36.74 -51.92 14.94
N LYS A 232 -37.07 -52.06 13.67
CA LYS A 232 -38.00 -51.18 12.96
C LYS A 232 -39.03 -51.97 12.19
N GLY A 233 -40.29 -51.86 12.58
CA GLY A 233 -41.41 -52.61 11.90
C GLY A 233 -42.71 -52.44 12.64
N THR A 234 -43.75 -52.94 12.03
CA THR A 234 -45.15 -52.89 12.53
C THR A 234 -45.68 -54.26 12.95
N GLY A 235 -44.83 -55.23 13.21
CA GLY A 235 -45.23 -56.57 13.66
C GLY A 235 -45.63 -56.59 15.14
N ALA A 236 -46.71 -57.25 15.48
CA ALA A 236 -46.99 -57.66 16.86
C ALA A 236 -45.90 -58.63 17.33
N THR A 237 -45.35 -58.41 18.50
CA THR A 237 -44.45 -59.35 19.19
C THR A 237 -45.13 -60.57 19.63
#